data_4c7d7358459e972a6adaf5da6d634295
#
_entry.id   4c7d7358459e972a6adaf5da6d634295
#
_cell.length_a   1.000
_cell.length_b   1.000
_cell.length_c   1.000
_cell.angle_alpha   90.00
_cell.angle_beta   90.00
_cell.angle_gamma   90.00
#
_symmetry.space_group_name_H-M   'P 1'
#
loop_
_entity.id
_entity.type
_entity.pdbx_description
1 polymer ?
#
loop_
_entity_poly.entity_id
_entity_poly.type
_entity_poly.pdbx_seq_one_letter_code
_entity_poly.pdbx_strand_id
1 'polypeptide(L)'
;VQKGYDRPLIVQRTFSKAYGLAGLRIGYAITQPALADAIMKACQAWNYSGPGLLACEAALDYQDYIKKVKALNIENRNYVADELKQLGFEVVPPAANFIFFGIPEDATAEQREKMDPVRVKNELAERKIMIGAPNGHNRVSIGTAEECKVFIAAMKEVVR
;
A
#
# COMPACT_ATOMS: atom_id res chain seq x y z
N VAL A 1 22.85 -0.10 5.05
CA VAL A 1 23.11 1.24 5.63
C VAL A 1 24.06 1.96 4.69
N GLN A 2 23.76 3.20 4.32
CA GLN A 2 24.53 3.96 3.33
C GLN A 2 25.94 4.26 3.88
N LYS A 3 26.99 4.02 3.06
CA LYS A 3 28.36 4.39 3.43
C LYS A 3 28.42 5.89 3.77
N GLY A 4 29.00 6.23 4.92
CA GLY A 4 29.18 7.62 5.37
C GLY A 4 27.98 8.21 6.15
N TYR A 5 26.93 7.45 6.41
CA TYR A 5 25.86 7.90 7.30
C TYR A 5 26.22 7.55 8.75
N ASP A 6 26.45 8.57 9.58
CA ASP A 6 26.98 8.48 10.94
C ASP A 6 25.91 8.57 12.05
N ARG A 7 24.65 8.85 11.66
CA ARG A 7 23.54 8.95 12.61
C ARG A 7 22.85 7.59 12.83
N PRO A 8 22.16 7.40 13.96
CA PRO A 8 21.32 6.21 14.17
C PRO A 8 20.30 6.04 13.05
N LEU A 9 20.33 4.89 12.37
CA LEU A 9 19.44 4.59 11.26
C LEU A 9 18.90 3.16 11.41
N ILE A 10 17.58 3.01 11.26
CA ILE A 10 16.91 1.71 11.20
C ILE A 10 16.21 1.61 9.84
N VAL A 11 16.59 0.63 9.04
CA VAL A 11 15.91 0.28 7.78
C VAL A 11 15.01 -0.91 8.05
N GLN A 12 13.70 -0.68 8.07
CA GLN A 12 12.71 -1.73 8.29
C GLN A 12 12.22 -2.32 6.97
N ARG A 13 12.01 -3.64 6.94
CA ARG A 13 11.44 -4.40 5.85
C ARG A 13 10.36 -5.35 6.36
N THR A 14 9.43 -5.72 5.49
CA THR A 14 8.33 -6.62 5.83
C THR A 14 8.10 -7.66 4.76
N PHE A 15 7.68 -8.84 5.15
CA PHE A 15 7.17 -9.88 4.26
C PHE A 15 5.66 -9.76 3.98
N SER A 16 4.99 -8.77 4.57
CA SER A 16 3.53 -8.64 4.53
C SER A 16 2.97 -8.21 3.17
N LYS A 17 3.75 -7.60 2.27
CA LYS A 17 3.26 -7.01 1.01
C LYS A 17 3.72 -7.81 -0.19
N ALA A 18 4.85 -7.47 -0.81
CA ALA A 18 5.34 -8.10 -2.03
C ALA A 18 5.54 -9.62 -1.92
N TYR A 19 5.87 -10.12 -0.76
CA TYR A 19 5.99 -11.56 -0.48
C TYR A 19 4.66 -12.26 -0.20
N GLY A 20 3.55 -11.52 0.02
CA GLY A 20 2.23 -12.11 0.28
C GLY A 20 2.08 -12.77 1.66
N LEU A 21 3.03 -12.60 2.58
CA LEU A 21 3.09 -13.31 3.86
C LEU A 21 2.58 -12.47 5.05
N ALA A 22 1.58 -11.63 4.84
CA ALA A 22 1.05 -10.73 5.86
C ALA A 22 0.56 -11.46 7.13
N GLY A 23 -0.03 -12.64 6.96
CA GLY A 23 -0.55 -13.46 8.06
C GLY A 23 0.53 -13.99 9.00
N LEU A 24 1.78 -14.11 8.56
CA LEU A 24 2.88 -14.62 9.38
C LEU A 24 3.45 -13.59 10.37
N ARG A 25 3.12 -12.30 10.20
CA ARG A 25 3.54 -11.20 11.08
C ARG A 25 5.07 -11.07 11.23
N ILE A 26 5.84 -11.30 10.15
CA ILE A 26 7.29 -11.25 10.11
C ILE A 26 7.78 -10.01 9.34
N GLY A 27 8.79 -9.38 9.90
CA GLY A 27 9.58 -8.33 9.29
C GLY A 27 10.99 -8.35 9.87
N TYR A 28 11.88 -7.53 9.34
CA TYR A 28 13.23 -7.39 9.85
C TYR A 28 13.70 -5.95 9.79
N ALA A 29 14.69 -5.63 10.58
CA ALA A 29 15.35 -4.34 10.60
C ALA A 29 16.85 -4.51 10.39
N ILE A 30 17.46 -3.57 9.68
CA ILE A 30 18.91 -3.47 9.48
C ILE A 30 19.35 -2.18 10.14
N THR A 31 20.30 -2.27 11.07
CA THR A 31 20.80 -1.13 11.83
C THR A 31 22.23 -1.38 12.33
N GLN A 32 22.83 -0.40 13.03
CA GLN A 32 24.13 -0.54 13.68
C GLN A 32 24.01 -1.53 14.87
N PRO A 33 25.08 -2.29 15.20
CA PRO A 33 25.05 -3.31 16.26
C PRO A 33 24.56 -2.79 17.61
N ALA A 34 25.07 -1.67 18.09
CA ALA A 34 24.67 -1.10 19.38
C ALA A 34 23.18 -0.76 19.45
N LEU A 35 22.58 -0.33 18.33
CA LEU A 35 21.15 -0.03 18.25
C LEU A 35 20.33 -1.34 18.13
N ALA A 36 20.84 -2.34 17.42
CA ALA A 36 20.24 -3.68 17.38
C ALA A 36 20.14 -4.29 18.78
N ASP A 37 21.23 -4.22 19.56
CA ASP A 37 21.27 -4.72 20.94
C ASP A 37 20.26 -4.00 21.83
N ALA A 38 20.13 -2.68 21.70
CA ALA A 38 19.14 -1.91 22.45
C ALA A 38 17.70 -2.31 22.09
N ILE A 39 17.41 -2.49 20.80
CA ILE A 39 16.10 -2.96 20.33
C ILE A 39 15.81 -4.36 20.86
N MET A 40 16.77 -5.29 20.79
CA MET A 40 16.58 -6.66 21.27
C MET A 40 16.30 -6.72 22.77
N LYS A 41 16.89 -5.85 23.56
CA LYS A 41 16.59 -5.75 25.01
C LYS A 41 15.17 -5.23 25.29
N ALA A 42 14.60 -4.43 24.39
CA ALA A 42 13.24 -3.92 24.51
C ALA A 42 12.19 -4.84 23.89
N CYS A 43 12.59 -5.81 23.07
CA CYS A 43 11.68 -6.76 22.44
C CYS A 43 11.17 -7.80 23.44
N GLN A 44 9.90 -8.16 23.32
CA GLN A 44 9.35 -9.30 24.04
C GLN A 44 10.01 -10.60 23.57
N ALA A 45 10.34 -11.49 24.51
CA ALA A 45 10.83 -12.82 24.17
C ALA A 45 9.78 -13.59 23.35
N TRP A 46 10.27 -14.36 22.37
CA TRP A 46 9.42 -15.21 21.51
C TRP A 46 8.37 -14.42 20.70
N ASN A 47 8.70 -13.22 20.26
CA ASN A 47 7.79 -12.32 19.52
C ASN A 47 7.58 -12.71 18.04
N TYR A 48 8.12 -13.82 17.58
CA TYR A 48 7.94 -14.35 16.22
C TYR A 48 7.65 -15.85 16.24
N SER A 49 6.98 -16.34 15.22
CA SER A 49 6.67 -17.77 15.07
C SER A 49 7.79 -18.47 14.30
N GLY A 50 8.26 -19.63 14.79
CA GLY A 50 9.28 -20.45 14.13
C GLY A 50 8.88 -20.85 12.71
N PRO A 51 7.69 -21.42 12.47
CA PRO A 51 7.20 -21.69 11.12
C PRO A 51 7.13 -20.45 10.23
N GLY A 52 6.74 -19.29 10.80
CA GLY A 52 6.72 -18.03 10.07
C GLY A 52 8.12 -17.58 9.62
N LEU A 53 9.12 -17.75 10.48
CA LEU A 53 10.51 -17.43 10.16
C LEU A 53 11.03 -18.29 9.00
N LEU A 54 10.84 -19.61 9.06
CA LEU A 54 11.25 -20.55 8.01
C LEU A 54 10.57 -20.25 6.67
N ALA A 55 9.27 -19.90 6.68
CA ALA A 55 8.57 -19.53 5.46
C ALA A 55 9.10 -18.21 4.86
N CYS A 56 9.44 -17.23 5.69
CA CYS A 56 10.04 -15.99 5.22
C CYS A 56 11.47 -16.19 4.70
N GLU A 57 12.26 -17.04 5.32
CA GLU A 57 13.60 -17.42 4.85
C GLU A 57 13.51 -18.07 3.47
N ALA A 58 12.65 -19.08 3.30
CA ALA A 58 12.41 -19.71 2.00
C ALA A 58 11.92 -18.71 0.95
N ALA A 59 11.09 -17.73 1.32
CA ALA A 59 10.59 -16.72 0.38
C ALA A 59 11.68 -15.80 -0.19
N LEU A 60 12.82 -15.66 0.47
CA LEU A 60 13.94 -14.86 -0.03
C LEU A 60 14.57 -15.44 -1.31
N ASP A 61 14.42 -16.72 -1.58
CA ASP A 61 14.92 -17.37 -2.79
C ASP A 61 14.03 -17.09 -4.02
N TYR A 62 12.81 -16.60 -3.82
CA TYR A 62 11.85 -16.36 -4.90
C TYR A 62 11.92 -14.92 -5.45
N GLN A 63 13.10 -14.41 -5.74
CA GLN A 63 13.30 -13.05 -6.22
C GLN A 63 12.62 -12.74 -7.57
N ASP A 64 12.46 -13.73 -8.43
CA ASP A 64 11.78 -13.54 -9.71
C ASP A 64 10.26 -13.33 -9.53
N TYR A 65 9.67 -13.96 -8.52
CA TYR A 65 8.30 -13.66 -8.11
C TYR A 65 8.17 -12.19 -7.67
N ILE A 66 9.08 -11.71 -6.84
CA ILE A 66 9.09 -10.32 -6.36
C ILE A 66 9.24 -9.33 -7.52
N LYS A 67 10.09 -9.63 -8.50
CA LYS A 67 10.24 -8.79 -9.72
C LYS A 67 8.92 -8.72 -10.50
N LYS A 68 8.23 -9.85 -10.69
CA LYS A 68 6.92 -9.91 -11.36
C LYS A 68 5.86 -9.10 -10.59
N VAL A 69 5.73 -9.31 -9.28
CA VAL A 69 4.79 -8.56 -8.44
C VAL A 69 5.04 -7.05 -8.53
N LYS A 70 6.31 -6.64 -8.49
CA LYS A 70 6.69 -5.23 -8.62
C LYS A 70 6.31 -4.65 -9.97
N ALA A 71 6.57 -5.37 -11.07
CA ALA A 71 6.26 -4.92 -12.42
C ALA A 71 4.74 -4.75 -12.61
N LEU A 72 3.94 -5.75 -12.23
CA LEU A 72 2.49 -5.70 -12.29
C LEU A 72 1.91 -4.57 -11.41
N ASN A 73 2.47 -4.38 -10.22
CA ASN A 73 2.02 -3.30 -9.34
C ASN A 73 2.30 -1.92 -9.95
N ILE A 74 3.44 -1.71 -10.59
CA ILE A 74 3.78 -0.44 -11.26
C ILE A 74 2.81 -0.18 -12.41
N GLU A 75 2.56 -1.15 -13.26
CA GLU A 75 1.65 -1.06 -14.40
C GLU A 75 0.22 -0.72 -13.94
N ASN A 76 -0.34 -1.54 -13.07
CA ASN A 76 -1.71 -1.37 -12.59
C ASN A 76 -1.87 -0.08 -11.78
N ARG A 77 -0.88 0.30 -11.00
CA ARG A 77 -0.88 1.54 -10.24
C ARG A 77 -0.92 2.77 -11.15
N ASN A 78 -0.11 2.78 -12.19
CA ASN A 78 -0.10 3.87 -13.16
C ASN A 78 -1.45 3.97 -13.88
N TYR A 79 -1.99 2.84 -14.34
CA TYR A 79 -3.33 2.79 -14.93
C TYR A 79 -4.40 3.39 -14.01
N VAL A 80 -4.48 2.94 -12.77
CA VAL A 80 -5.49 3.43 -11.82
C VAL A 80 -5.27 4.91 -11.49
N ALA A 81 -4.02 5.35 -11.33
CA ALA A 81 -3.71 6.75 -11.05
C ALA A 81 -4.16 7.68 -12.21
N ASP A 82 -3.91 7.27 -13.44
CA ASP A 82 -4.27 8.07 -14.62
C ASP A 82 -5.78 8.11 -14.85
N GLU A 83 -6.48 6.99 -14.64
CA GLU A 83 -7.95 6.97 -14.71
C GLU A 83 -8.60 7.83 -13.62
N LEU A 84 -8.08 7.81 -12.39
CA LEU A 84 -8.58 8.67 -11.31
C LEU A 84 -8.36 10.16 -11.61
N LYS A 85 -7.24 10.54 -12.20
CA LYS A 85 -6.99 11.91 -12.66
C LYS A 85 -7.98 12.33 -13.76
N GLN A 86 -8.26 11.43 -14.73
CA GLN A 86 -9.26 11.69 -15.77
C GLN A 86 -10.67 11.87 -15.21
N LEU A 87 -10.99 11.23 -14.07
CA LEU A 87 -12.23 11.44 -13.33
C LEU A 87 -12.24 12.73 -12.50
N GLY A 88 -11.16 13.50 -12.52
CA GLY A 88 -11.02 14.79 -11.84
C GLY A 88 -10.51 14.71 -10.40
N PHE A 89 -10.08 13.55 -9.91
CA PHE A 89 -9.48 13.46 -8.58
C PHE A 89 -8.05 14.00 -8.53
N GLU A 90 -7.70 14.63 -7.42
CA GLU A 90 -6.32 14.86 -7.06
C GLU A 90 -5.69 13.53 -6.61
N VAL A 91 -4.60 13.14 -7.26
CA VAL A 91 -3.88 11.89 -6.96
C VAL A 91 -2.50 12.22 -6.42
N VAL A 92 -2.24 11.83 -5.18
CA VAL A 92 -0.90 11.94 -4.58
C VAL A 92 0.05 11.01 -5.36
N PRO A 93 1.23 11.50 -5.83
CA PRO A 93 2.16 10.69 -6.62
C PRO A 93 2.47 9.34 -5.95
N PRO A 94 2.01 8.20 -6.50
CA PRO A 94 2.07 6.94 -5.78
C PRO A 94 3.41 6.24 -6.01
N ALA A 95 4.03 5.73 -4.92
CA ALA A 95 5.24 4.92 -4.97
C ALA A 95 5.06 3.53 -4.32
N ALA A 96 3.93 3.30 -3.65
CA ALA A 96 3.63 2.07 -2.91
C ALA A 96 2.66 1.15 -3.68
N ASN A 97 2.10 0.15 -3.01
CA ASN A 97 1.07 -0.74 -3.53
C ASN A 97 -0.37 -0.23 -3.26
N PHE A 98 -0.53 1.06 -3.09
CA PHE A 98 -1.81 1.74 -2.95
C PHE A 98 -1.74 3.13 -3.56
N ILE A 99 -2.91 3.69 -3.86
CA ILE A 99 -3.09 5.08 -4.27
C ILE A 99 -3.85 5.82 -3.20
N PHE A 100 -3.42 7.05 -2.94
CA PHE A 100 -4.09 8.01 -2.08
C PHE A 100 -4.59 9.15 -2.96
N PHE A 101 -5.89 9.44 -2.90
CA PHE A 101 -6.53 10.39 -3.78
C PHE A 101 -7.67 11.12 -3.08
N GLY A 102 -8.02 12.30 -3.56
CA GLY A 102 -9.01 13.13 -2.93
C GLY A 102 -9.64 14.15 -3.86
N ILE A 103 -10.37 15.07 -3.28
CA ILE A 103 -11.05 16.17 -3.96
C ILE A 103 -10.01 17.25 -4.26
N PRO A 104 -9.92 17.77 -5.52
CA PRO A 104 -9.06 18.89 -5.84
C PRO A 104 -9.41 20.15 -5.04
N GLU A 105 -8.43 21.01 -4.79
CA GLU A 105 -8.65 22.26 -4.04
C GLU A 105 -9.64 23.19 -4.75
N ASP A 106 -9.63 23.24 -6.06
CA ASP A 106 -10.47 24.07 -6.93
C ASP A 106 -11.81 23.43 -7.32
N ALA A 107 -12.16 22.27 -6.72
CA ALA A 107 -13.40 21.57 -7.01
C ALA A 107 -14.64 22.42 -6.68
N THR A 108 -15.64 22.37 -7.56
CA THR A 108 -16.95 22.99 -7.35
C THR A 108 -17.72 22.33 -6.20
N ALA A 109 -18.77 22.97 -5.70
CA ALA A 109 -19.63 22.38 -4.66
C ALA A 109 -20.24 21.04 -5.09
N GLU A 110 -20.68 20.92 -6.34
CA GLU A 110 -21.23 19.70 -6.91
C GLU A 110 -20.17 18.58 -6.97
N GLN A 111 -18.94 18.91 -7.41
CA GLN A 111 -17.84 17.96 -7.42
C GLN A 111 -17.47 17.50 -6.01
N ARG A 112 -17.45 18.41 -5.03
CA ARG A 112 -17.18 18.07 -3.63
C ARG A 112 -18.20 17.10 -3.05
N GLU A 113 -19.47 17.25 -3.42
CA GLU A 113 -20.52 16.33 -3.01
C GLU A 113 -20.35 14.95 -3.67
N LYS A 114 -20.12 14.90 -4.98
CA LYS A 114 -19.94 13.64 -5.72
C LYS A 114 -18.68 12.88 -5.35
N MET A 115 -17.62 13.61 -5.02
CA MET A 115 -16.30 13.06 -4.70
C MET A 115 -16.05 12.90 -3.19
N ASP A 116 -17.06 13.16 -2.34
CA ASP A 116 -16.89 13.02 -0.89
C ASP A 116 -16.33 11.63 -0.53
N PRO A 117 -15.20 11.57 0.21
CA PRO A 117 -14.50 10.31 0.44
C PRO A 117 -15.33 9.26 1.18
N VAL A 118 -16.24 9.69 2.06
CA VAL A 118 -17.11 8.77 2.82
C VAL A 118 -18.22 8.26 1.91
N ARG A 119 -18.82 9.13 1.10
CA ARG A 119 -19.81 8.77 0.09
C ARG A 119 -19.23 7.77 -0.90
N VAL A 120 -18.09 8.09 -1.54
CA VAL A 120 -17.40 7.21 -2.50
C VAL A 120 -17.09 5.85 -1.90
N LYS A 121 -16.54 5.80 -0.67
CA LYS A 121 -16.30 4.56 0.05
C LYS A 121 -17.58 3.73 0.23
N ASN A 122 -18.67 4.35 0.65
CA ASN A 122 -19.92 3.64 0.94
C ASN A 122 -20.57 3.11 -0.34
N GLU A 123 -20.63 3.91 -1.40
CA GLU A 123 -21.19 3.48 -2.69
C GLU A 123 -20.37 2.35 -3.35
N LEU A 124 -19.05 2.37 -3.19
CA LEU A 124 -18.20 1.26 -3.64
C LEU A 124 -18.42 0.00 -2.79
N ALA A 125 -18.63 0.16 -1.48
CA ALA A 125 -18.91 -0.97 -0.59
C ALA A 125 -20.22 -1.69 -0.95
N GLU A 126 -21.26 -0.97 -1.38
CA GLU A 126 -22.50 -1.55 -1.92
C GLU A 126 -22.23 -2.41 -3.17
N ARG A 127 -21.23 -2.06 -3.95
CA ARG A 127 -20.73 -2.81 -5.12
C ARG A 127 -19.69 -3.88 -4.75
N LYS A 128 -19.52 -4.18 -3.44
CA LYS A 128 -18.56 -5.14 -2.89
C LYS A 128 -17.09 -4.76 -3.15
N ILE A 129 -16.80 -3.49 -3.36
CA ILE A 129 -15.45 -2.95 -3.53
C ILE A 129 -15.08 -2.19 -2.25
N MET A 130 -14.08 -2.71 -1.52
CA MET A 130 -13.68 -2.15 -0.23
C MET A 130 -12.47 -1.25 -0.37
N ILE A 131 -12.64 0.03 -0.04
CA ILE A 131 -11.55 1.01 0.04
C ILE A 131 -11.52 1.70 1.40
N GLY A 132 -10.43 2.39 1.73
CA GLY A 132 -10.35 3.26 2.90
C GLY A 132 -10.72 4.70 2.60
N ALA A 133 -11.17 5.43 3.64
CA ALA A 133 -11.39 6.88 3.57
C ALA A 133 -10.71 7.61 4.75
N PRO A 134 -9.36 7.53 4.89
CA PRO A 134 -8.65 8.19 5.98
C PRO A 134 -8.45 9.68 5.71
N ASN A 135 -8.62 10.50 6.76
CA ASN A 135 -8.24 11.92 6.77
C ASN A 135 -8.78 12.75 5.58
N GLY A 136 -10.04 12.52 5.20
CA GLY A 136 -10.66 13.28 4.12
C GLY A 136 -10.20 12.90 2.70
N HIS A 137 -9.57 11.76 2.53
CA HIS A 137 -9.14 11.20 1.24
C HIS A 137 -9.57 9.75 1.11
N ASN A 138 -9.55 9.23 -0.10
CA ASN A 138 -9.70 7.80 -0.35
C ASN A 138 -8.33 7.11 -0.49
N ARG A 139 -8.29 5.84 -0.11
CA ARG A 139 -7.12 4.99 -0.29
C ARG A 139 -7.54 3.64 -0.87
N VAL A 140 -7.03 3.31 -2.04
CA VAL A 140 -7.26 2.01 -2.69
C VAL A 140 -5.94 1.24 -2.80
N SER A 141 -5.97 -0.05 -2.44
CA SER A 141 -4.84 -0.97 -2.69
C SER A 141 -4.88 -1.43 -4.13
N ILE A 142 -3.70 -1.59 -4.74
CA ILE A 142 -3.57 -2.07 -6.12
C ILE A 142 -3.65 -3.60 -6.12
N GLY A 143 -4.58 -4.12 -6.88
CA GLY A 143 -4.81 -5.54 -7.12
C GLY A 143 -4.32 -6.00 -8.50
N THR A 144 -4.96 -7.04 -9.01
CA THR A 144 -4.77 -7.55 -10.39
C THR A 144 -5.27 -6.54 -11.42
N ALA A 145 -4.93 -6.74 -12.69
CA ALA A 145 -5.41 -5.88 -13.78
C ALA A 145 -6.95 -5.91 -13.90
N GLU A 146 -7.56 -7.06 -13.67
CA GLU A 146 -9.02 -7.24 -13.67
C GLU A 146 -9.67 -6.48 -12.52
N GLU A 147 -9.15 -6.61 -11.31
CA GLU A 147 -9.66 -5.87 -10.13
C GLU A 147 -9.52 -4.36 -10.30
N CYS A 148 -8.42 -3.89 -10.88
CA CYS A 148 -8.23 -2.47 -11.19
C CYS A 148 -9.26 -1.97 -12.22
N LYS A 149 -9.58 -2.75 -13.25
CA LYS A 149 -10.62 -2.40 -14.23
C LYS A 149 -12.01 -2.35 -13.61
N VAL A 150 -12.35 -3.33 -12.76
CA VAL A 150 -13.62 -3.36 -12.02
C VAL A 150 -13.74 -2.15 -11.11
N PHE A 151 -12.68 -1.81 -10.38
CA PHE A 151 -12.64 -0.62 -9.53
C PHE A 151 -12.89 0.67 -10.34
N ILE A 152 -12.18 0.85 -11.45
CA ILE A 152 -12.33 2.06 -12.28
C ILE A 152 -13.72 2.14 -12.93
N ALA A 153 -14.29 1.02 -13.40
CA ALA A 153 -15.65 0.99 -13.91
C ALA A 153 -16.67 1.45 -12.86
N ALA A 154 -16.55 0.94 -11.63
CA ALA A 154 -17.40 1.35 -10.51
C ALA A 154 -17.19 2.83 -10.14
N MET A 155 -15.96 3.33 -10.13
CA MET A 155 -15.67 4.74 -9.88
C MET A 155 -16.36 5.65 -10.91
N LYS A 156 -16.34 5.30 -12.20
CA LYS A 156 -17.04 6.03 -13.27
C LYS A 156 -18.55 6.12 -13.04
N GLU A 157 -19.16 5.15 -12.40
CA GLU A 157 -20.59 5.18 -12.04
C GLU A 157 -20.85 6.03 -10.80
N VAL A 158 -20.00 5.89 -9.78
CA VAL A 158 -20.17 6.57 -8.48
C VAL A 158 -20.04 8.08 -8.59
N VAL A 159 -19.19 8.61 -9.48
CA VAL A 159 -18.94 10.07 -9.62
C VAL A 159 -19.70 10.73 -10.77
N ARG A 160 -20.57 9.99 -11.44
CA ARG A 160 -21.52 10.58 -12.40
C ARG A 160 -22.61 11.37 -11.66
#